data_a79eea6bbd4d1177f09973b2f4642453
#
_entry.id   a79eea6bbd4d1177f09973b2f4642453
#
_cell.length_a   1.000
_cell.length_b   1.000
_cell.length_c   1.000
_cell.angle_alpha   90.00
_cell.angle_beta   90.00
_cell.angle_gamma   90.00
#
_symmetry.space_group_name_H-M   'P 1'
#
loop_
_entity.id
_entity.type
_entity.pdbx_description
1 polymer ?
#
loop_
_entity_poly.entity_id
_entity_poly.type
_entity_poly.pdbx_seq_one_letter_code
_entity_poly.pdbx_strand_id
1 'polypeptide(L)'
;MRFLLDQDAYIATARFLTGLGHDVLRVAQIGLSQANDLDLLTTAQELGRIFVTRDRDFGRLVFVGLLGMGVICLRILPSTQEAVHKELARVLETHSESKLMKAFVVIEPGRHRLRARPSQEV
;
A
#
# COMPACT_ATOMS: atom_id res chain seq x y z
N MET A 1 7.13 -9.50 3.46
CA MET A 1 5.78 -8.97 3.64
C MET A 1 4.90 -9.37 2.45
N ARG A 2 3.59 -9.28 2.61
CA ARG A 2 2.64 -9.62 1.56
C ARG A 2 1.91 -8.37 1.08
N PHE A 3 1.83 -8.17 -0.22
CA PHE A 3 1.25 -6.97 -0.84
C PHE A 3 0.16 -7.34 -1.84
N LEU A 4 -0.84 -6.47 -1.95
CA LEU A 4 -1.80 -6.46 -3.05
C LEU A 4 -1.67 -5.11 -3.76
N LEU A 5 -1.31 -5.13 -5.04
CA LEU A 5 -1.08 -3.93 -5.83
C LEU A 5 -2.29 -3.58 -6.66
N ASP A 6 -2.72 -2.32 -6.57
CA ASP A 6 -3.81 -1.76 -7.33
C ASP A 6 -3.52 -1.79 -8.83
N GLN A 7 -4.57 -1.69 -9.63
CA GLN A 7 -4.47 -1.66 -11.09
C GLN A 7 -3.59 -0.50 -11.57
N ASP A 8 -3.60 0.63 -10.86
CA ASP A 8 -2.82 1.81 -11.23
C ASP A 8 -1.34 1.73 -10.82
N ALA A 9 -0.95 0.74 -10.02
CA ALA A 9 0.44 0.59 -9.60
C ALA A 9 1.32 0.20 -10.78
N TYR A 10 2.50 0.80 -10.85
CA TYR A 10 3.43 0.50 -11.95
C TYR A 10 3.97 -0.93 -11.85
N ILE A 11 4.18 -1.55 -13.00
CA ILE A 11 4.87 -2.84 -13.10
C ILE A 11 6.25 -2.78 -12.42
N ALA A 12 6.93 -1.64 -12.57
CA ALA A 12 8.23 -1.44 -11.93
C ALA A 12 8.16 -1.57 -10.41
N THR A 13 7.06 -1.11 -9.79
CA THR A 13 6.86 -1.26 -8.35
C THR A 13 6.67 -2.73 -7.97
N ALA A 14 5.87 -3.48 -8.74
CA ALA A 14 5.70 -4.91 -8.52
C ALA A 14 7.04 -5.65 -8.59
N ARG A 15 7.84 -5.34 -9.60
CA ARG A 15 9.17 -5.94 -9.77
C ARG A 15 10.12 -5.55 -8.64
N PHE A 16 10.06 -4.31 -8.20
CA PHE A 16 10.89 -3.82 -7.11
C PHE A 16 10.61 -4.59 -5.82
N LEU A 17 9.35 -4.72 -5.44
CA LEU A 17 8.94 -5.42 -4.23
C LEU A 17 9.27 -6.92 -4.32
N THR A 18 9.01 -7.53 -5.46
CA THR A 18 9.37 -8.94 -5.69
C THR A 18 10.88 -9.15 -5.59
N GLY A 19 11.66 -8.22 -6.13
CA GLY A 19 13.11 -8.27 -6.05
C GLY A 19 13.66 -8.17 -4.64
N LEU A 20 12.92 -7.54 -3.72
CA LEU A 20 13.27 -7.48 -2.30
C LEU A 20 12.84 -8.74 -1.53
N GLY A 21 12.20 -9.70 -2.20
CA GLY A 21 11.77 -10.95 -1.58
C GLY A 21 10.37 -10.94 -1.02
N HIS A 22 9.57 -9.93 -1.33
CA HIS A 22 8.19 -9.86 -0.85
C HIS A 22 7.23 -10.63 -1.76
N ASP A 23 6.11 -11.06 -1.18
CA ASP A 23 5.02 -11.71 -1.89
C ASP A 23 4.10 -10.65 -2.48
N VAL A 24 4.06 -10.55 -3.79
CA VAL A 24 3.33 -9.50 -4.51
C VAL A 24 2.23 -10.13 -5.35
N LEU A 25 0.99 -9.69 -5.09
CA LEU A 25 -0.18 -10.06 -5.84
C LEU A 25 -0.77 -8.80 -6.48
N ARG A 26 -1.15 -8.89 -7.76
CA ARG A 26 -1.78 -7.77 -8.45
C ARG A 26 -3.28 -8.03 -8.57
N VAL A 27 -4.09 -6.96 -8.46
CA VAL A 27 -5.56 -7.09 -8.50
C VAL A 27 -6.05 -7.78 -9.78
N ALA A 28 -5.37 -7.57 -10.91
CA ALA A 28 -5.72 -8.23 -12.16
C ALA A 28 -5.58 -9.76 -12.06
N GLN A 29 -4.66 -10.25 -11.27
CA GLN A 29 -4.42 -11.70 -11.12
C GLN A 29 -5.53 -12.41 -10.36
N ILE A 30 -6.35 -11.67 -9.62
CA ILE A 30 -7.46 -12.23 -8.86
C ILE A 30 -8.82 -11.74 -9.37
N GLY A 31 -8.86 -11.20 -10.59
CA GLY A 31 -10.10 -10.79 -11.24
C GLY A 31 -10.74 -9.54 -10.69
N LEU A 32 -9.98 -8.67 -10.02
CA LEU A 32 -10.50 -7.48 -9.35
C LEU A 32 -10.17 -6.17 -10.06
N SER A 33 -9.78 -6.20 -11.34
CA SER A 33 -9.43 -4.99 -12.09
C SER A 33 -10.56 -3.97 -12.17
N GLN A 34 -11.81 -4.41 -12.07
CA GLN A 34 -13.01 -3.56 -12.15
C GLN A 34 -13.66 -3.36 -10.78
N ALA A 35 -13.08 -3.86 -9.72
CA ALA A 35 -13.64 -3.72 -8.38
C ALA A 35 -13.52 -2.28 -7.88
N ASN A 36 -14.47 -1.86 -7.04
CA ASN A 36 -14.39 -0.54 -6.42
C ASN A 36 -13.36 -0.54 -5.27
N ASP A 37 -13.01 0.65 -4.79
CA ASP A 37 -11.97 0.82 -3.78
C ASP A 37 -12.29 0.10 -2.48
N LEU A 38 -13.56 0.11 -2.08
CA LEU A 38 -13.99 -0.56 -0.85
C LEU A 38 -13.76 -2.07 -0.95
N ASP A 39 -14.14 -2.68 -2.07
CA ASP A 39 -13.95 -4.10 -2.29
C ASP A 39 -12.48 -4.47 -2.36
N LEU A 40 -11.66 -3.63 -2.98
CA LEU A 40 -10.22 -3.85 -3.06
C LEU A 40 -9.58 -3.84 -1.67
N LEU A 41 -9.92 -2.84 -0.86
CA LEU A 41 -9.38 -2.72 0.49
C LEU A 41 -9.84 -3.86 1.39
N THR A 42 -11.12 -4.23 1.31
CA THR A 42 -11.66 -5.35 2.06
C THR A 42 -10.95 -6.65 1.69
N THR A 43 -10.75 -6.89 0.39
CA THR A 43 -10.05 -8.07 -0.09
C THR A 43 -8.61 -8.12 0.40
N ALA A 44 -7.91 -6.97 0.36
CA ALA A 44 -6.54 -6.91 0.87
C ALA A 44 -6.48 -7.30 2.34
N GLN A 45 -7.41 -6.82 3.15
CA GLN A 45 -7.48 -7.15 4.57
C GLN A 45 -7.79 -8.62 4.80
N GLU A 46 -8.73 -9.19 4.04
CA GLU A 46 -9.08 -10.60 4.14
C GLU A 46 -7.89 -11.50 3.77
N LEU A 47 -7.08 -11.07 2.81
CA LEU A 47 -5.89 -11.80 2.39
C LEU A 47 -4.68 -11.54 3.28
N GLY A 48 -4.79 -10.64 4.26
CA GLY A 48 -3.67 -10.26 5.12
C GLY A 48 -2.55 -9.57 4.35
N ARG A 49 -2.90 -8.76 3.36
CA ARG A 49 -1.94 -8.08 2.48
C ARG A 49 -2.01 -6.57 2.67
N ILE A 50 -0.87 -5.91 2.54
CA ILE A 50 -0.79 -4.45 2.50
C ILE A 50 -1.18 -4.02 1.10
N PHE A 51 -2.16 -3.11 1.00
CA PHE A 51 -2.63 -2.59 -0.28
C PHE A 51 -1.73 -1.44 -0.74
N VAL A 52 -1.26 -1.49 -1.97
CA VAL A 52 -0.39 -0.47 -2.55
C VAL A 52 -1.11 0.17 -3.73
N THR A 53 -1.27 1.49 -3.70
CA THR A 53 -2.00 2.25 -4.71
C THR A 53 -1.31 3.56 -5.01
N ARG A 54 -1.65 4.16 -6.16
CA ARG A 54 -1.26 5.53 -6.54
C ARG A 54 -2.41 6.51 -6.36
N ASP A 55 -3.60 6.01 -6.03
CA ASP A 55 -4.81 6.83 -5.93
C ASP A 55 -4.82 7.59 -4.60
N ARG A 56 -4.81 8.93 -4.70
CA ARG A 56 -4.83 9.81 -3.52
C ARG A 56 -6.14 9.71 -2.74
N ASP A 57 -7.24 9.34 -3.42
CA ASP A 57 -8.56 9.28 -2.81
C ASP A 57 -8.73 8.13 -1.83
N PHE A 58 -7.83 7.15 -1.85
CA PHE A 58 -7.84 6.06 -0.87
C PHE A 58 -7.71 6.56 0.56
N GLY A 59 -7.00 7.65 0.78
CA GLY A 59 -6.89 8.26 2.11
C GLY A 59 -8.23 8.63 2.69
N ARG A 60 -9.10 9.23 1.86
CA ARG A 60 -10.45 9.59 2.28
C ARG A 60 -11.26 8.34 2.68
N LEU A 61 -11.20 7.29 1.89
CA LEU A 61 -11.91 6.05 2.17
C LEU A 61 -11.47 5.43 3.49
N VAL A 62 -10.16 5.40 3.73
CA VAL A 62 -9.59 4.80 4.95
C VAL A 62 -9.96 5.60 6.19
N PHE A 63 -9.92 6.95 6.11
CA PHE A 63 -10.15 7.80 7.28
C PHE A 63 -11.64 8.05 7.57
N VAL A 64 -12.49 8.02 6.54
CA VAL A 64 -13.94 8.18 6.70
C VAL A 64 -14.61 6.83 6.90
N GLY A 65 -14.07 5.78 6.31
CA GLY A 65 -14.60 4.43 6.41
C GLY A 65 -14.21 3.77 7.73
N LEU A 66 -15.00 2.77 8.10
CA LEU A 66 -14.77 1.97 9.29
C LEU A 66 -13.76 0.85 9.05
N LEU A 67 -13.12 0.84 7.88
CA LEU A 67 -12.17 -0.18 7.52
C LEU A 67 -10.84 0.08 8.19
N GLY A 68 -10.15 -0.98 8.52
CA GLY A 68 -8.80 -0.91 9.02
C GLY A 68 -7.87 -0.27 7.99
N MET A 69 -6.69 0.10 8.45
CA MET A 69 -5.65 0.62 7.58
C MET A 69 -4.88 -0.53 6.94
N GLY A 70 -3.70 -0.33 6.48
CA GLY A 70 -2.92 -1.33 5.74
C GLY A 70 -2.79 -0.89 4.29
N VAL A 71 -2.57 0.41 4.10
CA VAL A 71 -2.47 1.03 2.78
C VAL A 71 -1.18 1.81 2.66
N ILE A 72 -0.47 1.60 1.57
CA ILE A 72 0.66 2.42 1.15
C ILE A 72 0.25 3.15 -0.13
N CYS A 73 0.20 4.47 -0.07
CA CYS A 73 -0.10 5.32 -1.21
C CYS A 73 1.20 5.91 -1.75
N LEU A 74 1.52 5.61 -3.00
CA LEU A 74 2.74 6.08 -3.66
C LEU A 74 2.44 7.30 -4.51
N ARG A 75 3.05 8.42 -4.17
CA ARG A 75 3.05 9.62 -5.01
C ARG A 75 4.24 9.52 -5.96
N ILE A 76 4.04 8.77 -7.02
CA ILE A 76 5.09 8.34 -7.93
C ILE A 76 4.75 8.72 -9.37
N LEU A 77 5.77 9.22 -10.08
CA LEU A 77 5.72 9.50 -11.51
C LEU A 77 6.77 8.65 -12.20
N PRO A 78 6.70 8.47 -13.52
CA PRO A 78 7.76 7.75 -14.23
C PRO A 78 9.15 8.35 -13.96
N SER A 79 9.24 9.67 -13.82
CA SER A 79 10.50 10.35 -13.55
C SER A 79 10.99 10.24 -12.11
N THR A 80 10.14 9.82 -11.17
CA THR A 80 10.48 9.73 -9.75
C THR A 80 10.47 8.31 -9.21
N GLN A 81 10.36 7.30 -10.07
CA GLN A 81 10.25 5.91 -9.64
C GLN A 81 11.39 5.50 -8.72
N GLU A 82 12.61 5.81 -9.09
CA GLU A 82 13.78 5.40 -8.31
C GLU A 82 13.78 6.01 -6.91
N ALA A 83 13.49 7.30 -6.80
CA ALA A 83 13.48 8.00 -5.51
C ALA A 83 12.33 7.48 -4.62
N VAL A 84 11.16 7.23 -5.20
CA VAL A 84 10.01 6.70 -4.45
C VAL A 84 10.27 5.26 -4.02
N HIS A 85 10.82 4.42 -4.88
CA HIS A 85 11.14 3.04 -4.52
C HIS A 85 12.20 2.98 -3.41
N LYS A 86 13.17 3.88 -3.45
CA LYS A 86 14.18 3.98 -2.38
C LYS A 86 13.53 4.32 -1.05
N GLU A 87 12.59 5.26 -1.05
CA GLU A 87 11.86 5.62 0.18
C GLU A 87 10.93 4.49 0.63
N LEU A 88 10.28 3.80 -0.30
CA LEU A 88 9.49 2.61 0.00
C LEU A 88 10.33 1.54 0.70
N ALA A 89 11.52 1.25 0.18
CA ALA A 89 12.43 0.29 0.81
C ALA A 89 12.76 0.72 2.25
N ARG A 90 13.00 2.00 2.47
CA ARG A 90 13.29 2.53 3.80
C ARG A 90 12.13 2.31 4.76
N VAL A 91 10.89 2.54 4.31
CA VAL A 91 9.69 2.29 5.12
C VAL A 91 9.60 0.82 5.51
N LEU A 92 9.84 -0.09 4.55
CA LEU A 92 9.75 -1.52 4.79
C LEU A 92 10.85 -2.04 5.71
N GLU A 93 12.01 -1.38 5.74
CA GLU A 93 13.10 -1.71 6.64
C GLU A 93 12.87 -1.18 8.06
N THR A 94 12.17 -0.06 8.17
CA THR A 94 11.98 0.66 9.43
C THR A 94 10.79 0.15 10.23
N HIS A 95 9.75 -0.33 9.56
CA HIS A 95 8.49 -0.72 10.18
C HIS A 95 8.18 -2.18 9.93
N SER A 96 7.61 -2.85 10.93
CA SER A 96 7.18 -4.24 10.81
C SER A 96 5.93 -4.37 9.93
N GLU A 97 5.72 -5.56 9.38
CA GLU A 97 4.50 -5.86 8.63
C GLU A 97 3.24 -5.61 9.47
N SER A 98 3.25 -6.04 10.72
CA SER A 98 2.09 -5.87 11.59
C SER A 98 1.77 -4.40 11.84
N LYS A 99 2.78 -3.54 11.95
CA LYS A 99 2.59 -2.11 12.08
C LYS A 99 2.01 -1.51 10.81
N LEU A 100 2.56 -1.89 9.66
CA LEU A 100 2.10 -1.38 8.36
C LEU A 100 0.68 -1.83 8.05
N MET A 101 0.27 -3.02 8.49
CA MET A 101 -1.10 -3.50 8.33
C MET A 101 -2.13 -2.65 9.09
N LYS A 102 -1.69 -1.82 10.01
CA LYS A 102 -2.53 -0.93 10.82
C LYS A 102 -2.27 0.54 10.52
N ALA A 103 -1.55 0.83 9.45
CA ALA A 103 -1.12 2.19 9.13
C ALA A 103 -1.60 2.60 7.75
N PHE A 104 -1.69 3.90 7.55
CA PHE A 104 -1.80 4.54 6.25
C PHE A 104 -0.50 5.30 6.01
N VAL A 105 0.22 4.91 4.97
CA VAL A 105 1.52 5.50 4.65
C VAL A 105 1.44 6.20 3.30
N VAL A 106 1.88 7.45 3.25
CA VAL A 106 2.05 8.18 2.00
C VAL A 106 3.54 8.31 1.73
N ILE A 107 3.98 7.84 0.57
CA ILE A 107 5.38 7.87 0.18
C ILE A 107 5.57 8.82 -0.99
N GLU A 108 6.51 9.75 -0.84
CA GLU A 108 6.92 10.70 -1.85
C GLU A 108 8.42 10.53 -2.12
N PRO A 109 8.98 11.15 -3.17
CA PRO A 109 10.43 11.14 -3.34
C PRO A 109 11.13 11.70 -2.10
N GLY A 110 11.95 10.89 -1.46
CA GLY A 110 12.80 11.29 -0.34
C GLY A 110 12.12 11.44 1.02
N ARG A 111 10.82 11.19 1.11
CA ARG A 111 10.14 11.29 2.40
C ARG A 111 8.84 10.48 2.43
N HIS A 112 8.36 10.21 3.64
CA HIS A 112 7.07 9.54 3.84
C HIS A 112 6.39 10.07 5.10
N ARG A 113 5.08 9.84 5.18
CA ARG A 113 4.28 10.09 6.37
C ARG A 113 3.50 8.83 6.72
N LEU A 114 3.54 8.46 7.98
CA LEU A 114 2.83 7.29 8.49
C LEU A 114 1.80 7.75 9.52
N ARG A 115 0.55 7.31 9.33
CA ARG A 115 -0.51 7.47 10.33
C ARG A 115 -0.93 6.09 10.79
N ALA A 116 -0.69 5.82 12.06
CA ALA A 116 -1.13 4.58 12.67
C ALA A 116 -2.58 4.74 13.15
N ARG A 117 -3.33 3.65 13.09
CA ARG A 117 -4.66 3.61 13.68
C ARG A 117 -4.51 3.80 15.18
N PRO A 118 -5.31 4.72 15.79
CA PRO A 118 -5.25 4.90 17.24
C PRO A 118 -5.52 3.57 17.95
N SER A 119 -4.73 3.31 18.99
CA SER A 119 -4.97 2.16 19.83
C SER A 119 -6.34 2.31 20.50
N GLN A 120 -7.21 1.33 20.33
CA GLN A 120 -8.48 1.29 21.03
C GLN A 120 -8.27 0.62 22.36
N GLU A 121 -7.57 1.30 23.24
CA GLU A 121 -7.49 0.84 24.62
C GLU A 121 -8.78 1.17 25.34
N VAL A 122 -9.36 0.19 25.89
CA VAL A 122 -10.52 0.30 26.74
C VAL A 122 -10.05 0.45 28.17
#